data_d82313ce4ada4ac8716b8d070736b8db
#
_entry.id   d82313ce4ada4ac8716b8d070736b8db
#
_cell.length_a   1.000
_cell.length_b   1.000
_cell.length_c   1.000
_cell.angle_alpha   90.00
_cell.angle_beta   90.00
_cell.angle_gamma   90.00
#
_symmetry.space_group_name_H-M   'P 1'
#
loop_
_entity.id
_entity.type
_entity.pdbx_description
1 polymer ?
#
loop_
_entity_poly.entity_id
_entity_poly.type
_entity_poly.pdbx_seq_one_letter_code
_entity_poly.pdbx_strand_id
1 'polypeptide(L)'
;KESEEIINECMVLSALQSTELALECGLRHDQIIISCKTSRPRDLITVYRDLSSKTEQPLHLGLTEAGMGMKGQIWSAASLGVLLYEGIGDTIRISLTPKPGGDRREEVYAACELLQALGLRSFSPSVTACPGCGRTTSTTFQELAERVQAYIRESMPTWKTQYEGVETMTLAVMGCIVNGPGESKAANIGISLPGTGEAPRCPIYIDGKKDVTLEGNYDELAVAFQALVDNYIAKKYPRKTAETVPAGR
;
A
#
# COMPACT_ATOMS: atom_id res chain seq x y z
N LYS A 1 5.93 -27.02 -28.19
CA LYS A 1 5.49 -25.92 -27.34
C LYS A 1 4.08 -26.22 -26.84
N GLU A 2 3.83 -26.04 -25.56
CA GLU A 2 2.49 -26.13 -25.02
C GLU A 2 1.61 -25.01 -25.60
N SER A 3 0.32 -25.25 -25.73
CA SER A 3 -0.62 -24.27 -26.30
C SER A 3 -0.58 -22.91 -25.64
N GLU A 4 -0.28 -22.88 -24.34
CA GLU A 4 -0.15 -21.64 -23.52
C GLU A 4 1.05 -20.80 -23.94
N GLU A 5 2.20 -21.39 -24.24
CA GLU A 5 3.38 -20.67 -24.73
C GLU A 5 3.10 -20.00 -26.07
N ILE A 6 2.39 -20.69 -26.97
CA ILE A 6 2.01 -20.13 -28.27
C ILE A 6 1.07 -18.93 -28.09
N ILE A 7 0.10 -19.02 -27.19
CA ILE A 7 -0.83 -17.93 -26.91
C ILE A 7 -0.08 -16.70 -26.36
N ASN A 8 0.86 -16.90 -25.44
CA ASN A 8 1.66 -15.83 -24.86
C ASN A 8 2.53 -15.14 -25.92
N GLU A 9 3.17 -15.93 -26.81
CA GLU A 9 3.94 -15.39 -27.95
C GLU A 9 3.06 -14.60 -28.93
N CYS A 10 1.88 -15.12 -29.27
CA CYS A 10 0.92 -14.43 -30.13
C CYS A 10 0.44 -13.11 -29.53
N MET A 11 0.24 -13.06 -28.20
CA MET A 11 -0.16 -11.83 -27.51
C MET A 11 0.93 -10.74 -27.61
N VAL A 12 2.17 -11.11 -27.37
CA VAL A 12 3.32 -10.17 -27.51
C VAL A 12 3.44 -9.69 -28.96
N LEU A 13 3.41 -10.60 -29.92
CA LEU A 13 3.49 -10.26 -31.34
C LEU A 13 2.35 -9.33 -31.76
N SER A 14 1.13 -9.63 -31.36
CA SER A 14 -0.04 -8.79 -31.63
C SER A 14 0.11 -7.37 -31.05
N ALA A 15 0.66 -7.25 -29.83
CA ALA A 15 0.90 -5.95 -29.21
C ALA A 15 1.92 -5.13 -30.00
N LEU A 16 3.03 -5.73 -30.42
CA LEU A 16 4.06 -5.07 -31.22
C LEU A 16 3.53 -4.64 -32.58
N GLN A 17 2.86 -5.52 -33.31
CA GLN A 17 2.25 -5.20 -34.62
C GLN A 17 1.18 -4.11 -34.51
N SER A 18 0.36 -4.14 -33.46
CA SER A 18 -0.64 -3.10 -33.22
C SER A 18 0.01 -1.75 -32.93
N THR A 19 1.15 -1.74 -32.24
CA THR A 19 1.92 -0.52 -31.99
C THR A 19 2.50 0.06 -33.28
N GLU A 20 3.10 -0.77 -34.13
CA GLU A 20 3.61 -0.35 -35.45
C GLU A 20 2.47 0.23 -36.31
N LEU A 21 1.34 -0.46 -36.41
CA LEU A 21 0.19 0.03 -37.15
C LEU A 21 -0.34 1.37 -36.61
N ALA A 22 -0.37 1.54 -35.29
CA ALA A 22 -0.77 2.80 -34.66
C ALA A 22 0.15 3.97 -35.07
N LEU A 23 1.45 3.73 -35.12
CA LEU A 23 2.44 4.71 -35.59
C LEU A 23 2.27 5.02 -37.08
N GLU A 24 2.05 4.01 -37.92
CA GLU A 24 1.75 4.19 -39.34
C GLU A 24 0.48 5.02 -39.57
N CYS A 25 -0.53 4.87 -38.68
CA CYS A 25 -1.76 5.67 -38.70
C CYS A 25 -1.57 7.09 -38.18
N GLY A 26 -0.36 7.48 -37.76
CA GLY A 26 -0.02 8.84 -37.37
C GLY A 26 -0.05 9.13 -35.86
N LEU A 27 -0.18 8.12 -35.01
CA LEU A 27 0.02 8.29 -33.57
C LEU A 27 1.51 8.52 -33.27
N ARG A 28 1.80 9.39 -32.31
CA ARG A 28 3.17 9.58 -31.84
C ARG A 28 3.52 8.56 -30.75
N HIS A 29 4.81 8.29 -30.57
CA HIS A 29 5.31 7.39 -29.51
C HIS A 29 4.80 7.77 -28.11
N ASP A 30 4.69 9.07 -27.81
CA ASP A 30 4.22 9.58 -26.52
C ASP A 30 2.69 9.48 -26.31
N GLN A 31 1.96 8.96 -27.29
CA GLN A 31 0.51 8.72 -27.24
C GLN A 31 0.15 7.24 -27.08
N ILE A 32 1.12 6.36 -26.99
CA ILE A 32 0.92 4.92 -26.94
C ILE A 32 1.34 4.35 -25.59
N ILE A 33 0.50 3.55 -25.00
CA ILE A 33 0.79 2.70 -23.84
C ILE A 33 0.29 1.29 -24.14
N ILE A 34 1.07 0.27 -23.85
CA ILE A 34 0.73 -1.12 -24.17
C ILE A 34 0.20 -1.82 -22.91
N SER A 35 -0.86 -2.61 -23.09
CA SER A 35 -1.43 -3.46 -22.03
C SER A 35 -1.80 -4.84 -22.56
N CYS A 36 -1.07 -5.87 -22.11
CA CYS A 36 -1.29 -7.29 -22.43
C CYS A 36 -1.77 -8.03 -21.18
N LYS A 37 -3.07 -7.99 -20.90
CA LYS A 37 -3.63 -8.58 -19.68
C LYS A 37 -3.94 -10.06 -19.88
N THR A 38 -3.54 -10.87 -18.91
CA THR A 38 -3.89 -12.28 -18.80
C THR A 38 -4.64 -12.53 -17.49
N SER A 39 -5.31 -13.67 -17.38
CA SER A 39 -6.02 -14.09 -16.16
C SER A 39 -5.16 -14.95 -15.23
N ARG A 40 -3.99 -15.40 -15.68
CA ARG A 40 -3.07 -16.24 -14.91
C ARG A 40 -1.78 -15.47 -14.55
N PRO A 41 -1.40 -15.43 -13.26
CA PRO A 41 -0.22 -14.71 -12.80
C PRO A 41 1.07 -15.09 -13.55
N ARG A 42 1.29 -16.37 -13.80
CA ARG A 42 2.50 -16.87 -14.50
C ARG A 42 2.57 -16.38 -15.94
N ASP A 43 1.46 -16.42 -16.64
CA ASP A 43 1.40 -15.97 -18.03
C ASP A 43 1.63 -14.45 -18.11
N LEU A 44 1.05 -13.69 -17.17
CA LEU A 44 1.28 -12.25 -17.10
C LEU A 44 2.77 -11.93 -16.95
N ILE A 45 3.45 -12.59 -16.03
CA ILE A 45 4.90 -12.41 -15.82
C ILE A 45 5.68 -12.76 -17.10
N THR A 46 5.37 -13.89 -17.73
CA THR A 46 6.04 -14.32 -18.97
C THR A 46 5.85 -13.32 -20.10
N VAL A 47 4.59 -12.89 -20.35
CA VAL A 47 4.25 -11.96 -21.41
C VAL A 47 4.93 -10.61 -21.22
N TYR A 48 4.91 -10.04 -20.02
CA TYR A 48 5.50 -8.71 -19.80
C TYR A 48 7.02 -8.73 -19.74
N ARG A 49 7.66 -9.80 -19.30
CA ARG A 49 9.13 -9.96 -19.44
C ARG A 49 9.56 -10.00 -20.89
N ASP A 50 8.84 -10.75 -21.73
CA ASP A 50 9.12 -10.82 -23.15
C ASP A 50 8.82 -9.48 -23.84
N LEU A 51 7.67 -8.89 -23.57
CA LEU A 51 7.27 -7.60 -24.14
C LEU A 51 8.23 -6.47 -23.77
N SER A 52 8.63 -6.36 -22.51
CA SER A 52 9.55 -5.32 -22.03
C SER A 52 10.93 -5.36 -22.68
N SER A 53 11.36 -6.55 -23.13
CA SER A 53 12.62 -6.72 -23.87
C SER A 53 12.54 -6.28 -25.32
N LYS A 54 11.33 -6.04 -25.86
CA LYS A 54 11.07 -5.80 -27.29
C LYS A 54 10.49 -4.43 -27.60
N THR A 55 10.14 -3.65 -26.58
CA THR A 55 9.53 -2.31 -26.76
C THR A 55 10.03 -1.32 -25.73
N GLU A 56 10.12 -0.06 -26.11
CA GLU A 56 10.36 1.07 -25.21
C GLU A 56 9.06 1.81 -24.83
N GLN A 57 7.91 1.34 -25.32
CA GLN A 57 6.63 1.93 -24.98
C GLN A 57 6.28 1.68 -23.51
N PRO A 58 5.65 2.65 -22.83
CA PRO A 58 5.15 2.47 -21.48
C PRO A 58 4.22 1.26 -21.36
N LEU A 59 4.36 0.50 -20.29
CA LEU A 59 3.60 -0.71 -20.05
C LEU A 59 2.57 -0.52 -18.92
N HIS A 60 1.31 -0.83 -19.22
CA HIS A 60 0.23 -0.84 -18.23
C HIS A 60 -0.02 -2.26 -17.74
N LEU A 61 0.40 -2.53 -16.50
CA LEU A 61 0.23 -3.84 -15.87
C LEU A 61 -1.19 -4.04 -15.32
N GLY A 62 -1.71 -5.25 -15.45
CA GLY A 62 -2.96 -5.62 -14.82
C GLY A 62 -3.31 -7.08 -15.08
N LEU A 63 -3.66 -7.79 -14.00
CA LEU A 63 -4.25 -9.12 -14.12
C LEU A 63 -5.75 -8.97 -14.41
N THR A 64 -6.26 -9.64 -15.45
CA THR A 64 -7.71 -9.68 -15.70
C THR A 64 -8.34 -10.83 -14.92
N GLU A 65 -9.61 -10.68 -14.52
CA GLU A 65 -10.38 -11.75 -13.85
C GLU A 65 -9.68 -12.30 -12.59
N ALA A 66 -8.98 -11.44 -11.84
CA ALA A 66 -8.23 -11.87 -10.67
C ALA A 66 -9.11 -12.51 -9.58
N GLY A 67 -10.38 -12.09 -9.49
CA GLY A 67 -11.38 -12.64 -8.58
C GLY A 67 -11.76 -11.68 -7.45
N MET A 68 -12.49 -12.21 -6.47
CA MET A 68 -13.01 -11.44 -5.34
C MET A 68 -12.04 -11.44 -4.15
N GLY A 69 -12.03 -10.34 -3.40
CA GLY A 69 -11.40 -10.24 -2.07
C GLY A 69 -9.96 -10.73 -2.04
N MET A 70 -9.65 -11.58 -1.08
CA MET A 70 -8.31 -12.10 -0.85
C MET A 70 -7.69 -12.77 -2.09
N LYS A 71 -8.45 -13.59 -2.82
CA LYS A 71 -7.93 -14.23 -4.03
C LYS A 71 -7.46 -13.21 -5.04
N GLY A 72 -8.30 -12.23 -5.34
CA GLY A 72 -8.00 -11.20 -6.33
C GLY A 72 -6.79 -10.34 -5.93
N GLN A 73 -6.69 -9.98 -4.66
CA GLN A 73 -5.57 -9.22 -4.13
C GLN A 73 -4.26 -10.01 -4.21
N ILE A 74 -4.26 -11.26 -3.74
CA ILE A 74 -3.06 -12.12 -3.74
C ILE A 74 -2.59 -12.40 -5.17
N TRP A 75 -3.50 -12.74 -6.09
CA TRP A 75 -3.13 -13.05 -7.46
C TRP A 75 -2.58 -11.83 -8.20
N SER A 76 -3.18 -10.66 -7.97
CA SER A 76 -2.67 -9.39 -8.51
C SER A 76 -1.29 -9.07 -7.93
N ALA A 77 -1.12 -9.16 -6.61
CA ALA A 77 0.16 -8.89 -5.95
C ALA A 77 1.25 -9.87 -6.40
N ALA A 78 0.94 -11.16 -6.56
CA ALA A 78 1.89 -12.18 -6.97
C ALA A 78 2.40 -11.97 -8.41
N SER A 79 1.61 -11.40 -9.30
CA SER A 79 2.02 -11.12 -10.67
C SER A 79 2.64 -9.73 -10.83
N LEU A 80 1.92 -8.71 -10.42
CA LEU A 80 2.40 -7.32 -10.56
C LEU A 80 3.62 -7.06 -9.68
N GLY A 81 3.65 -7.67 -8.49
CA GLY A 81 4.77 -7.50 -7.56
C GLY A 81 6.10 -8.00 -8.12
N VAL A 82 6.10 -9.12 -8.82
CA VAL A 82 7.31 -9.65 -9.49
C VAL A 82 7.78 -8.69 -10.58
N LEU A 83 6.88 -8.26 -11.45
CA LEU A 83 7.21 -7.36 -12.57
C LEU A 83 7.71 -6.01 -12.06
N LEU A 84 7.01 -5.41 -11.10
CA LEU A 84 7.39 -4.12 -10.51
C LEU A 84 8.76 -4.20 -9.79
N TYR A 85 9.04 -5.31 -9.11
CA TYR A 85 10.34 -5.53 -8.46
C TYR A 85 11.47 -5.64 -9.48
N GLU A 86 11.20 -6.15 -10.69
CA GLU A 86 12.11 -6.22 -11.82
C GLU A 86 12.21 -4.90 -12.60
N GLY A 87 11.48 -3.86 -12.21
CA GLY A 87 11.45 -2.56 -12.89
C GLY A 87 10.58 -2.53 -14.15
N ILE A 88 9.69 -3.52 -14.30
CA ILE A 88 8.77 -3.62 -15.45
C ILE A 88 7.41 -3.05 -15.06
N GLY A 89 6.93 -2.08 -15.83
CA GLY A 89 5.61 -1.47 -15.68
C GLY A 89 5.65 -0.01 -15.23
N ASP A 90 4.89 0.83 -15.93
CA ASP A 90 4.82 2.28 -15.72
C ASP A 90 3.54 2.70 -15.03
N THR A 91 2.46 1.99 -15.29
CA THR A 91 1.16 2.14 -14.63
C THR A 91 0.57 0.79 -14.29
N ILE A 92 -0.28 0.74 -13.26
CA ILE A 92 -0.90 -0.52 -12.82
C ILE A 92 -2.40 -0.37 -12.62
N ARG A 93 -3.10 -1.50 -12.76
CA ARG A 93 -4.50 -1.65 -12.36
C ARG A 93 -4.71 -2.98 -11.64
N ILE A 94 -5.29 -2.93 -10.46
CA ILE A 94 -5.83 -4.09 -9.78
C ILE A 94 -7.32 -4.20 -10.13
N SER A 95 -7.75 -5.37 -10.59
CA SER A 95 -9.14 -5.64 -10.98
C SER A 95 -9.74 -6.65 -10.02
N LEU A 96 -10.57 -6.18 -9.10
CA LEU A 96 -11.30 -7.04 -8.16
C LEU A 96 -12.76 -7.14 -8.57
N THR A 97 -13.34 -8.33 -8.42
CA THR A 97 -14.79 -8.46 -8.44
C THR A 97 -15.34 -7.90 -7.15
N PRO A 98 -16.14 -6.82 -7.16
CA PRO A 98 -16.63 -6.21 -5.93
C PRO A 98 -17.68 -7.11 -5.27
N LYS A 99 -17.75 -7.04 -3.94
CA LYS A 99 -18.92 -7.57 -3.22
C LYS A 99 -20.14 -6.73 -3.55
N PRO A 100 -21.36 -7.29 -3.53
CA PRO A 100 -22.57 -6.49 -3.64
C PRO A 100 -22.59 -5.36 -2.60
N GLY A 101 -22.71 -4.11 -3.04
CA GLY A 101 -22.63 -2.92 -2.18
C GLY A 101 -21.24 -2.58 -1.67
N GLY A 102 -20.18 -3.26 -2.12
CA GLY A 102 -18.80 -3.03 -1.73
C GLY A 102 -18.21 -1.75 -2.33
N ASP A 103 -17.17 -1.25 -1.67
CA ASP A 103 -16.46 -0.05 -2.10
C ASP A 103 -15.53 -0.35 -3.29
N ARG A 104 -15.80 0.28 -4.43
CA ARG A 104 -14.96 0.14 -5.64
C ARG A 104 -13.56 0.72 -5.48
N ARG A 105 -13.33 1.56 -4.48
CA ARG A 105 -12.02 2.12 -4.19
C ARG A 105 -11.04 1.08 -3.61
N GLU A 106 -11.52 -0.10 -3.20
CA GLU A 106 -10.66 -1.21 -2.74
C GLU A 106 -9.58 -1.58 -3.77
N GLU A 107 -9.88 -1.48 -5.06
CA GLU A 107 -8.91 -1.72 -6.14
C GLU A 107 -7.75 -0.72 -6.10
N VAL A 108 -8.05 0.54 -5.83
CA VAL A 108 -7.04 1.62 -5.72
C VAL A 108 -6.23 1.46 -4.44
N TYR A 109 -6.89 1.16 -3.32
CA TYR A 109 -6.18 0.92 -2.06
C TYR A 109 -5.23 -0.26 -2.16
N ALA A 110 -5.64 -1.37 -2.76
CA ALA A 110 -4.78 -2.52 -2.98
C ALA A 110 -3.60 -2.21 -3.91
N ALA A 111 -3.79 -1.37 -4.93
CA ALA A 111 -2.70 -0.90 -5.79
C ALA A 111 -1.70 -0.01 -5.04
N CYS A 112 -2.19 0.92 -4.22
CA CYS A 112 -1.36 1.76 -3.37
C CYS A 112 -0.55 0.93 -2.37
N GLU A 113 -1.17 -0.03 -1.69
CA GLU A 113 -0.51 -0.92 -0.74
C GLU A 113 0.57 -1.78 -1.43
N LEU A 114 0.32 -2.29 -2.64
CA LEU A 114 1.32 -3.03 -3.39
C LEU A 114 2.56 -2.17 -3.70
N LEU A 115 2.37 -0.95 -4.19
CA LEU A 115 3.48 -0.04 -4.49
C LEU A 115 4.23 0.38 -3.22
N GLN A 116 3.51 0.58 -2.13
CA GLN A 116 4.07 0.93 -0.83
C GLN A 116 4.87 -0.24 -0.21
N ALA A 117 4.34 -1.46 -0.30
CA ALA A 117 5.03 -2.67 0.17
C ALA A 117 6.36 -2.92 -0.58
N LEU A 118 6.45 -2.53 -1.84
CA LEU A 118 7.66 -2.61 -2.64
C LEU A 118 8.61 -1.40 -2.48
N GLY A 119 8.25 -0.42 -1.67
CA GLY A 119 9.03 0.81 -1.48
C GLY A 119 9.10 1.71 -2.71
N LEU A 120 8.24 1.51 -3.70
CA LEU A 120 8.21 2.30 -4.94
C LEU A 120 7.53 3.66 -4.75
N ARG A 121 6.49 3.71 -3.92
CA ARG A 121 5.76 4.94 -3.58
C ARG A 121 5.17 4.84 -2.18
N SER A 122 5.00 5.98 -1.51
CA SER A 122 4.24 6.10 -0.26
C SER A 122 2.96 6.90 -0.52
N PHE A 123 1.84 6.43 0.02
CA PHE A 123 0.52 7.05 -0.16
C PHE A 123 -0.12 7.45 1.16
N SER A 124 0.17 6.71 2.22
CA SER A 124 -0.34 6.95 3.57
C SER A 124 0.63 6.41 4.61
N PRO A 125 0.60 6.93 5.85
CA PRO A 125 1.34 6.32 6.95
C PRO A 125 1.06 4.82 7.09
N SER A 126 2.11 4.04 7.30
CA SER A 126 1.96 2.59 7.52
C SER A 126 1.74 2.30 9.01
N VAL A 127 0.84 1.38 9.31
CA VAL A 127 0.56 0.92 10.68
C VAL A 127 0.97 -0.54 10.80
N THR A 128 2.01 -0.80 11.57
CA THR A 128 2.39 -2.16 11.94
C THR A 128 1.65 -2.54 13.22
N ALA A 129 0.89 -3.63 13.17
CA ALA A 129 0.22 -4.21 14.33
C ALA A 129 0.72 -5.64 14.56
N CYS A 130 0.85 -6.03 15.83
CA CYS A 130 1.26 -7.40 16.12
C CYS A 130 0.12 -8.38 15.77
N PRO A 131 0.46 -9.63 15.36
CA PRO A 131 -0.57 -10.62 14.99
C PRO A 131 -1.37 -11.16 16.19
N GLY A 132 -0.98 -10.81 17.41
CA GLY A 132 -1.49 -11.43 18.63
C GLY A 132 -0.90 -12.84 18.84
N CYS A 133 -0.31 -13.04 19.99
CA CYS A 133 0.23 -14.35 20.39
C CYS A 133 -0.37 -14.76 21.75
N GLY A 134 0.06 -15.88 22.32
CA GLY A 134 -0.42 -16.34 23.63
C GLY A 134 -0.18 -15.39 24.82
N ARG A 135 0.53 -14.28 24.61
CA ARG A 135 0.73 -13.19 25.60
C ARG A 135 -0.35 -12.11 25.53
N THR A 136 -1.18 -12.12 24.50
CA THR A 136 -2.26 -11.15 24.27
C THR A 136 -3.60 -11.87 24.31
N THR A 137 -4.37 -11.67 25.35
CA THR A 137 -5.72 -12.24 25.50
C THR A 137 -6.82 -11.21 25.26
N SER A 138 -6.48 -9.91 25.21
CA SER A 138 -7.45 -8.85 24.90
C SER A 138 -7.42 -8.50 23.42
N THR A 139 -8.56 -8.02 22.90
CA THR A 139 -8.71 -7.50 21.52
C THR A 139 -8.33 -6.02 21.42
N THR A 140 -8.02 -5.37 22.54
CA THR A 140 -7.80 -3.92 22.63
C THR A 140 -6.77 -3.39 21.61
N PHE A 141 -5.66 -4.14 21.40
CA PHE A 141 -4.66 -3.71 20.43
C PHE A 141 -5.15 -3.82 18.98
N GLN A 142 -6.01 -4.81 18.69
CA GLN A 142 -6.61 -4.97 17.36
C GLN A 142 -7.59 -3.83 17.09
N GLU A 143 -8.44 -3.53 18.04
CA GLU A 143 -9.41 -2.44 17.99
C GLU A 143 -8.70 -1.09 17.85
N LEU A 144 -7.62 -0.87 18.61
CA LEU A 144 -6.81 0.34 18.49
C LEU A 144 -6.12 0.44 17.13
N ALA A 145 -5.54 -0.65 16.62
CA ALA A 145 -4.91 -0.67 15.31
C ALA A 145 -5.91 -0.35 14.19
N GLU A 146 -7.12 -0.94 14.24
CA GLU A 146 -8.20 -0.65 13.30
C GLU A 146 -8.62 0.83 13.36
N ARG A 147 -8.82 1.36 14.58
CA ARG A 147 -9.19 2.77 14.78
C ARG A 147 -8.11 3.72 14.30
N VAL A 148 -6.83 3.41 14.52
CA VAL A 148 -5.69 4.20 14.01
C VAL A 148 -5.65 4.15 12.49
N GLN A 149 -5.84 3.00 11.87
CA GLN A 149 -5.90 2.88 10.41
C GLN A 149 -7.06 3.67 9.80
N ALA A 150 -8.25 3.61 10.42
CA ALA A 150 -9.40 4.39 10.01
C ALA A 150 -9.12 5.90 10.11
N TYR A 151 -8.58 6.33 11.24
CA TYR A 151 -8.20 7.72 11.47
C TYR A 151 -7.20 8.26 10.42
N ILE A 152 -6.16 7.49 10.12
CA ILE A 152 -5.20 7.83 9.07
C ILE A 152 -5.89 7.99 7.72
N ARG A 153 -6.75 7.03 7.36
CA ARG A 153 -7.47 7.05 6.07
C ARG A 153 -8.36 8.29 5.93
N GLU A 154 -9.03 8.68 7.01
CA GLU A 154 -9.90 9.85 7.04
C GLU A 154 -9.10 11.17 7.03
N SER A 155 -7.98 11.20 7.74
CA SER A 155 -7.15 12.40 7.89
C SER A 155 -6.19 12.64 6.72
N MET A 156 -5.76 11.57 6.02
CA MET A 156 -4.75 11.63 4.97
C MET A 156 -5.05 12.65 3.86
N PRO A 157 -6.29 12.79 3.35
CA PRO A 157 -6.61 13.80 2.34
C PRO A 157 -6.28 15.23 2.82
N THR A 158 -6.54 15.51 4.09
CA THR A 158 -6.25 16.80 4.72
C THR A 158 -4.74 16.96 4.98
N TRP A 159 -4.11 15.96 5.58
CA TRP A 159 -2.67 16.02 5.88
C TRP A 159 -1.83 16.19 4.61
N LYS A 160 -2.19 15.48 3.54
CA LYS A 160 -1.48 15.56 2.26
C LYS A 160 -1.52 16.94 1.62
N THR A 161 -2.56 17.74 1.90
CA THR A 161 -2.62 19.15 1.44
C THR A 161 -1.83 20.09 2.32
N GLN A 162 -1.63 19.75 3.60
CA GLN A 162 -1.04 20.64 4.60
C GLN A 162 0.44 20.36 4.86
N TYR A 163 0.88 19.11 4.73
CA TYR A 163 2.23 18.67 5.10
C TYR A 163 2.92 17.93 3.95
N GLU A 164 4.23 18.09 3.86
CA GLU A 164 5.06 17.41 2.90
C GLU A 164 5.66 16.14 3.53
N GLY A 165 5.54 14.99 2.84
CA GLY A 165 6.16 13.73 3.26
C GLY A 165 5.41 12.98 4.36
N VAL A 166 4.25 13.43 4.83
CA VAL A 166 3.47 12.79 5.89
C VAL A 166 3.10 11.34 5.57
N GLU A 167 2.98 11.00 4.31
CA GLU A 167 2.73 9.65 3.81
C GLU A 167 3.84 8.65 4.12
N THR A 168 5.03 9.11 4.50
CA THR A 168 6.17 8.24 4.84
C THR A 168 6.22 7.85 6.32
N MET A 169 5.33 8.39 7.14
CA MET A 169 5.28 8.12 8.57
C MET A 169 4.99 6.64 8.85
N THR A 170 5.60 6.11 9.89
CA THR A 170 5.38 4.74 10.35
C THR A 170 4.85 4.74 11.79
N LEU A 171 3.82 3.93 12.01
CA LEU A 171 3.21 3.74 13.33
C LEU A 171 3.27 2.27 13.74
N ALA A 172 3.31 2.00 15.03
CA ALA A 172 3.28 0.66 15.57
C ALA A 172 2.26 0.56 16.71
N VAL A 173 1.38 -0.45 16.64
CA VAL A 173 0.41 -0.78 17.69
C VAL A 173 0.66 -2.21 18.16
N MET A 174 1.27 -2.36 19.34
CA MET A 174 1.71 -3.64 19.86
C MET A 174 0.88 -4.08 21.06
N GLY A 175 0.59 -5.37 21.14
CA GLY A 175 -0.31 -5.95 22.13
C GLY A 175 0.37 -6.50 23.41
N CYS A 176 1.67 -6.27 23.62
CA CYS A 176 2.35 -6.62 24.86
C CYS A 176 3.61 -5.78 25.06
N ILE A 177 4.05 -5.64 26.34
CA ILE A 177 5.26 -4.88 26.68
C ILE A 177 6.56 -5.70 26.57
N VAL A 178 6.49 -6.98 26.20
CA VAL A 178 7.67 -7.83 26.06
C VAL A 178 8.36 -7.62 24.71
N ASN A 179 7.64 -7.79 23.61
CA ASN A 179 8.13 -7.58 22.24
C ASN A 179 7.79 -6.18 21.71
N GLY A 180 6.68 -5.61 22.20
CA GLY A 180 6.18 -4.33 21.75
C GLY A 180 7.19 -3.18 21.75
N PRO A 181 8.02 -3.01 22.80
CA PRO A 181 9.03 -1.95 22.80
C PRO A 181 10.05 -2.03 21.66
N GLY A 182 10.40 -3.23 21.20
CA GLY A 182 11.31 -3.42 20.06
C GLY A 182 10.70 -2.87 18.77
N GLU A 183 9.53 -3.33 18.45
CA GLU A 183 8.78 -2.91 17.24
C GLU A 183 8.36 -1.44 17.33
N SER A 184 7.88 -0.99 18.50
CA SER A 184 7.48 0.40 18.71
C SER A 184 8.64 1.39 18.54
N LYS A 185 9.89 0.99 18.85
CA LYS A 185 11.08 1.81 18.64
C LYS A 185 11.50 1.90 17.18
N ALA A 186 11.14 0.93 16.36
CA ALA A 186 11.44 0.93 14.93
C ALA A 186 10.52 1.88 14.13
N ALA A 187 9.36 2.23 14.69
CA ALA A 187 8.42 3.17 14.08
C ALA A 187 8.69 4.62 14.51
N ASN A 188 8.15 5.58 13.75
CA ASN A 188 8.18 6.99 14.16
C ASN A 188 7.40 7.20 15.45
N ILE A 189 6.21 6.57 15.57
CA ILE A 189 5.44 6.54 16.81
C ILE A 189 4.96 5.12 17.06
N GLY A 190 5.23 4.60 18.25
CA GLY A 190 4.77 3.27 18.64
C GLY A 190 4.12 3.28 20.01
N ILE A 191 3.05 2.50 20.16
CA ILE A 191 2.39 2.20 21.42
C ILE A 191 2.50 0.71 21.73
N SER A 192 2.85 0.37 22.96
CA SER A 192 2.81 -1.01 23.43
C SER A 192 1.74 -1.13 24.52
N LEU A 193 0.68 -1.86 24.20
CA LEU A 193 -0.40 -2.12 25.15
C LEU A 193 0.05 -3.25 26.11
N PRO A 194 -0.55 -3.34 27.31
CA PRO A 194 -0.28 -4.43 28.23
C PRO A 194 -0.85 -5.75 27.71
N GLY A 195 -0.04 -6.80 27.84
CA GLY A 195 -0.46 -8.17 27.61
C GLY A 195 -1.15 -8.78 28.84
N THR A 196 -1.40 -10.08 28.77
CA THR A 196 -2.02 -10.82 29.86
C THR A 196 -1.18 -10.74 31.16
N GLY A 197 -1.80 -10.26 32.24
CA GLY A 197 -1.16 -10.16 33.56
C GLY A 197 -0.16 -9.01 33.69
N GLU A 198 -0.02 -8.16 32.68
CA GLU A 198 0.82 -6.96 32.73
C GLU A 198 0.06 -5.78 33.36
N ALA A 199 0.79 -4.83 33.95
CA ALA A 199 0.18 -3.60 34.47
C ALA A 199 -0.46 -2.79 33.36
N PRO A 200 -1.59 -2.09 33.58
CA PRO A 200 -2.31 -1.34 32.54
C PRO A 200 -1.59 -0.04 32.17
N ARG A 201 -0.38 -0.20 31.67
CA ARG A 201 0.51 0.88 31.26
C ARG A 201 0.91 0.71 29.82
N CYS A 202 0.71 1.75 29.01
CA CYS A 202 0.98 1.76 27.59
C CYS A 202 2.15 2.71 27.28
N PRO A 203 3.40 2.22 27.29
CA PRO A 203 4.54 3.05 26.92
C PRO A 203 4.46 3.46 25.46
N ILE A 204 4.69 4.75 25.22
CA ILE A 204 4.81 5.36 23.89
C ILE A 204 6.29 5.55 23.57
N TYR A 205 6.62 5.25 22.32
CA TYR A 205 7.94 5.50 21.76
C TYR A 205 7.81 6.47 20.58
N ILE A 206 8.67 7.47 20.56
CA ILE A 206 8.78 8.45 19.48
C ILE A 206 10.22 8.47 18.98
N ASP A 207 10.43 8.25 17.68
CA ASP A 207 11.76 8.18 17.05
C ASP A 207 12.75 7.30 17.85
N GLY A 208 12.33 6.11 18.25
CA GLY A 208 13.13 5.12 18.97
C GLY A 208 13.31 5.36 20.47
N LYS A 209 12.83 6.46 21.02
CA LYS A 209 12.95 6.79 22.44
C LYS A 209 11.62 6.67 23.15
N LYS A 210 11.66 6.16 24.40
CA LYS A 210 10.47 6.19 25.26
C LYS A 210 10.14 7.66 25.59
N ASP A 211 8.91 8.06 25.30
CA ASP A 211 8.40 9.40 25.55
C ASP A 211 7.51 9.42 26.80
N VAL A 212 6.26 9.08 26.65
CA VAL A 212 5.28 9.05 27.75
C VAL A 212 4.76 7.64 27.97
N THR A 213 4.05 7.44 29.07
CA THR A 213 3.28 6.22 29.33
C THR A 213 1.83 6.62 29.49
N LEU A 214 0.96 6.10 28.61
CA LEU A 214 -0.47 6.32 28.72
C LEU A 214 -1.11 5.31 29.64
N GLU A 215 -2.12 5.72 30.35
CA GLU A 215 -2.99 4.90 31.18
C GLU A 215 -4.45 5.31 30.90
N GLY A 216 -5.39 4.40 30.99
CA GLY A 216 -6.78 4.68 30.75
C GLY A 216 -7.53 3.54 30.06
N ASN A 217 -8.81 3.78 29.79
CA ASN A 217 -9.61 2.89 28.99
C ASN A 217 -9.29 3.01 27.49
N TYR A 218 -9.90 2.13 26.69
CA TYR A 218 -9.66 2.06 25.24
C TYR A 218 -9.89 3.42 24.52
N ASP A 219 -11.00 4.10 24.82
CA ASP A 219 -11.33 5.35 24.14
C ASP A 219 -10.36 6.47 24.51
N GLU A 220 -9.98 6.56 25.78
CA GLU A 220 -8.98 7.52 26.27
C GLU A 220 -7.62 7.28 25.61
N LEU A 221 -7.18 6.02 25.51
CA LEU A 221 -5.93 5.65 24.83
C LEU A 221 -5.96 6.00 23.35
N ALA A 222 -7.07 5.74 22.68
CA ALA A 222 -7.21 6.03 21.25
C ALA A 222 -7.16 7.53 20.97
N VAL A 223 -7.88 8.34 21.75
CA VAL A 223 -7.87 9.81 21.63
C VAL A 223 -6.48 10.38 21.93
N ALA A 224 -5.85 9.91 23.01
CA ALA A 224 -4.51 10.36 23.39
C ALA A 224 -3.47 9.99 22.31
N PHE A 225 -3.55 8.78 21.74
CA PHE A 225 -2.63 8.35 20.69
C PHE A 225 -2.84 9.14 19.40
N GLN A 226 -4.08 9.41 18.98
CA GLN A 226 -4.38 10.29 17.84
C GLN A 226 -3.80 11.69 18.03
N ALA A 227 -3.96 12.28 19.22
CA ALA A 227 -3.39 13.59 19.54
C ALA A 227 -1.85 13.59 19.47
N LEU A 228 -1.19 12.50 19.88
CA LEU A 228 0.26 12.33 19.73
C LEU A 228 0.67 12.28 18.24
N VAL A 229 -0.09 11.58 17.41
CA VAL A 229 0.14 11.52 15.95
C VAL A 229 0.04 12.91 15.33
N ASP A 230 -1.03 13.66 15.63
CA ASP A 230 -1.21 15.03 15.12
C ASP A 230 -0.09 15.97 15.56
N ASN A 231 0.29 15.91 16.84
CA ASN A 231 1.39 16.70 17.38
C ASN A 231 2.74 16.35 16.72
N TYR A 232 2.98 15.07 16.46
CA TYR A 232 4.17 14.62 15.76
C TYR A 232 4.22 15.16 14.34
N ILE A 233 3.10 15.02 13.59
CA ILE A 233 2.98 15.53 12.23
C ILE A 233 3.28 17.04 12.20
N ALA A 234 2.64 17.80 13.08
CA ALA A 234 2.82 19.26 13.14
C ALA A 234 4.26 19.69 13.46
N LYS A 235 5.02 18.87 14.21
CA LYS A 235 6.40 19.16 14.59
C LYS A 235 7.43 18.69 13.57
N LYS A 236 7.17 17.55 12.92
CA LYS A 236 8.16 16.81 12.14
C LYS A 236 8.08 17.10 10.65
N TYR A 237 6.87 17.32 10.13
CA TYR A 237 6.65 17.48 8.72
C TYR A 237 6.46 18.96 8.37
N PRO A 238 7.19 19.48 7.35
CA PRO A 238 7.06 20.87 6.95
C PRO A 238 5.66 21.14 6.36
N ARG A 239 5.11 22.30 6.70
CA ARG A 239 3.84 22.74 6.08
C ARG A 239 4.10 23.13 4.63
N LYS A 240 3.21 22.68 3.74
CA LYS A 240 3.23 23.10 2.34
C LYS A 240 2.90 24.61 2.25
N THR A 241 3.71 25.33 1.51
CA THR A 241 3.42 26.71 1.13
C THR A 241 2.45 26.75 -0.04
N ALA A 242 1.71 27.85 -0.22
CA ALA A 242 0.71 27.98 -1.29
C ALA A 242 1.27 27.75 -2.71
N GLU A 243 2.60 27.86 -2.91
CA GLU A 243 3.28 27.63 -4.18
C GLU A 243 3.49 26.15 -4.52
N THR A 244 3.38 25.26 -3.53
CA THR A 244 3.61 23.80 -3.72
C THR A 244 2.33 22.99 -3.99
N VAL A 245 1.17 23.62 -3.98
CA VAL A 245 -0.10 22.96 -4.31
C VAL A 245 -0.28 22.99 -5.84
N PRO A 246 -0.16 21.84 -6.55
CA PRO A 246 -0.45 21.81 -7.99
C PRO A 246 -1.90 22.23 -8.18
N ALA A 247 -2.13 23.24 -9.02
CA ALA A 247 -3.48 23.58 -9.46
C ALA A 247 -4.12 22.32 -10.04
N GLY A 248 -5.19 21.84 -9.43
CA GLY A 248 -5.88 20.66 -9.87
C GLY A 248 -6.29 20.79 -11.36
N ARG A 249 -5.83 19.86 -12.16
CA ARG A 249 -6.33 19.60 -13.52
C ARG A 249 -7.29 18.45 -13.48
#